data_b73af3b184d771b152bb22c9d1808caf
#
_entry.id   b73af3b184d771b152bb22c9d1808caf
#
_cell.length_a   1.000
_cell.length_b   1.000
_cell.length_c   1.000
_cell.angle_alpha   90.00
_cell.angle_beta   90.00
_cell.angle_gamma   90.00
#
_symmetry.space_group_name_H-M   'P 1'
#
loop_
_entity.id
_entity.type
_entity.pdbx_description
1 polymer ?
#
loop_
_entity_poly.entity_id
_entity_poly.type
_entity_poly.pdbx_seq_one_letter_code
_entity_poly.pdbx_strand_id
1 'polypeptide(L)'
;MQHMRELQVARQALVKDRVAALNRQQTYQSALLKRHAAERLRQIARQIRAIDTALRQLIKADPALQRRCAILCSIPGVGELTAIALLVEMPELGQLTNSCAASLAGLAPVACDSGQHRGKRRIRGGRAMLRQALYMPALVAARFNPDLQAKYAALLTAGKPAKVALTAIMRKLLVLANTLLREGREWSRHAPSAAPARCS
;
A
#
# COMPACT_ATOMS: atom_id res chain seq x y z
N MET A 1 -17.64 -7.84 -0.02
CA MET A 1 -16.15 -7.95 0.03
C MET A 1 -15.57 -8.88 -1.04
N GLN A 2 -16.13 -10.08 -1.29
CA GLN A 2 -15.60 -11.02 -2.31
C GLN A 2 -15.55 -10.40 -3.71
N HIS A 3 -16.63 -9.76 -4.16
CA HIS A 3 -16.67 -9.07 -5.47
C HIS A 3 -15.62 -7.95 -5.61
N MET A 4 -15.41 -7.14 -4.58
CA MET A 4 -14.33 -6.13 -4.59
C MET A 4 -12.94 -6.77 -4.71
N ARG A 5 -12.72 -7.92 -4.06
CA ARG A 5 -11.46 -8.65 -4.13
C ARG A 5 -11.19 -9.17 -5.54
N GLU A 6 -12.22 -9.71 -6.19
CA GLU A 6 -12.15 -10.18 -7.58
C GLU A 6 -11.76 -9.02 -8.52
N LEU A 7 -12.44 -7.88 -8.42
CA LEU A 7 -12.11 -6.67 -9.18
C LEU A 7 -10.68 -6.19 -8.92
N GLN A 8 -10.23 -6.21 -7.67
CA GLN A 8 -8.86 -5.80 -7.31
C GLN A 8 -7.80 -6.74 -7.90
N VAL A 9 -8.04 -8.05 -7.90
CA VAL A 9 -7.15 -9.05 -8.51
C VAL A 9 -7.09 -8.84 -10.03
N ALA A 10 -8.23 -8.68 -10.69
CA ALA A 10 -8.30 -8.41 -12.13
C ALA A 10 -7.57 -7.11 -12.50
N ARG A 11 -7.79 -6.04 -11.71
CA ARG A 11 -7.08 -4.77 -11.87
C ARG A 11 -5.56 -4.94 -11.83
N GLN A 12 -5.07 -5.70 -10.87
CA GLN A 12 -3.61 -5.91 -10.72
C GLN A 12 -3.03 -6.73 -11.87
N ALA A 13 -3.77 -7.72 -12.38
CA ALA A 13 -3.37 -8.46 -13.58
C ALA A 13 -3.23 -7.51 -14.76
N LEU A 14 -4.21 -6.63 -15.00
CA LEU A 14 -4.17 -5.63 -16.06
C LEU A 14 -3.01 -4.62 -15.90
N VAL A 15 -2.67 -4.23 -14.67
CA VAL A 15 -1.51 -3.36 -14.41
C VAL A 15 -0.20 -4.07 -14.79
N LYS A 16 -0.05 -5.36 -14.47
CA LYS A 16 1.10 -6.17 -14.89
C LYS A 16 1.17 -6.31 -16.42
N ASP A 17 0.03 -6.58 -17.06
CA ASP A 17 -0.08 -6.66 -18.53
C ASP A 17 0.31 -5.35 -19.20
N ARG A 18 -0.11 -4.22 -18.62
CA ARG A 18 0.27 -2.88 -19.11
C ARG A 18 1.79 -2.68 -19.09
N VAL A 19 2.44 -3.03 -17.97
CA VAL A 19 3.91 -2.92 -17.85
C VAL A 19 4.60 -3.82 -18.87
N ALA A 20 4.16 -5.07 -19.00
CA ALA A 20 4.71 -6.01 -19.98
C ALA A 20 4.49 -5.54 -21.43
N ALA A 21 3.33 -4.94 -21.74
CA ALA A 21 3.04 -4.39 -23.07
C ALA A 21 3.89 -3.15 -23.37
N LEU A 22 4.11 -2.27 -22.38
CA LEU A 22 5.00 -1.11 -22.51
C LEU A 22 6.44 -1.54 -22.80
N ASN A 23 6.97 -2.51 -22.06
CA ASN A 23 8.31 -3.02 -22.25
C ASN A 23 8.49 -3.63 -23.65
N ARG A 24 7.52 -4.44 -24.10
CA ARG A 24 7.54 -5.00 -25.48
C ARG A 24 7.45 -3.92 -26.55
N GLN A 25 6.65 -2.89 -26.36
CA GLN A 25 6.53 -1.81 -27.32
C GLN A 25 7.86 -1.12 -27.61
N GLN A 26 8.72 -0.99 -26.59
CA GLN A 26 10.05 -0.38 -26.72
C GLN A 26 10.99 -1.20 -27.63
N THR A 27 10.79 -2.51 -27.75
CA THR A 27 11.63 -3.38 -28.59
C THR A 27 11.17 -3.47 -30.04
N TYR A 28 9.95 -2.99 -30.36
CA TYR A 28 9.40 -3.09 -31.72
C TYR A 28 10.01 -2.07 -32.67
N GLN A 29 10.48 -2.53 -33.85
CA GLN A 29 10.92 -1.67 -34.94
C GLN A 29 9.80 -1.45 -35.97
N SER A 30 8.99 -2.50 -36.26
CA SER A 30 7.91 -2.46 -37.22
C SER A 30 6.79 -1.48 -36.82
N ALA A 31 6.40 -0.60 -37.75
CA ALA A 31 5.28 0.34 -37.58
C ALA A 31 3.95 -0.38 -37.29
N LEU A 32 3.73 -1.55 -37.91
CA LEU A 32 2.56 -2.40 -37.67
C LEU A 32 2.51 -2.85 -36.21
N LEU A 33 3.61 -3.38 -35.68
CA LEU A 33 3.69 -3.86 -34.29
C LEU A 33 3.56 -2.71 -33.28
N LYS A 34 4.12 -1.55 -33.56
CA LYS A 34 3.95 -0.34 -32.73
C LYS A 34 2.47 0.08 -32.64
N ARG A 35 1.74 0.05 -33.76
CA ARG A 35 0.30 0.36 -33.81
C ARG A 35 -0.51 -0.63 -32.98
N HIS A 36 -0.29 -1.96 -33.16
CA HIS A 36 -0.98 -2.98 -32.39
C HIS A 36 -0.69 -2.87 -30.87
N ALA A 37 0.57 -2.58 -30.50
CA ALA A 37 0.92 -2.35 -29.09
C ALA A 37 0.19 -1.13 -28.50
N ALA A 38 0.09 -0.05 -29.24
CA ALA A 38 -0.64 1.15 -28.82
C ALA A 38 -2.15 0.89 -28.67
N GLU A 39 -2.76 0.09 -29.55
CA GLU A 39 -4.16 -0.33 -29.44
C GLU A 39 -4.40 -1.18 -28.20
N ARG A 40 -3.54 -2.17 -27.96
CA ARG A 40 -3.59 -3.00 -26.76
C ARG A 40 -3.44 -2.19 -25.47
N LEU A 41 -2.52 -1.24 -25.41
CA LEU A 41 -2.33 -0.36 -24.25
C LEU A 41 -3.57 0.51 -24.02
N ARG A 42 -4.22 1.02 -25.07
CA ARG A 42 -5.49 1.76 -24.96
C ARG A 42 -6.61 0.89 -24.42
N GLN A 43 -6.70 -0.37 -24.87
CA GLN A 43 -7.68 -1.34 -24.38
C GLN A 43 -7.47 -1.63 -22.89
N ILE A 44 -6.26 -1.97 -22.48
CA ILE A 44 -5.91 -2.22 -21.06
C ILE A 44 -6.24 -0.99 -20.20
N ALA A 45 -5.92 0.21 -20.66
CA ALA A 45 -6.22 1.44 -19.94
C ALA A 45 -7.75 1.67 -19.77
N ARG A 46 -8.57 1.32 -20.76
CA ARG A 46 -10.05 1.38 -20.65
C ARG A 46 -10.55 0.37 -19.61
N GLN A 47 -10.04 -0.86 -19.63
CA GLN A 47 -10.43 -1.92 -18.67
C GLN A 47 -10.06 -1.55 -17.23
N ILE A 48 -8.86 -1.01 -17.01
CA ILE A 48 -8.44 -0.52 -15.68
C ILE A 48 -9.38 0.58 -15.20
N ARG A 49 -9.71 1.57 -16.05
CA ARG A 49 -10.63 2.66 -15.68
C ARG A 49 -12.03 2.15 -15.34
N ALA A 50 -12.54 1.16 -16.08
CA ALA A 50 -13.85 0.56 -15.80
C ALA A 50 -13.87 -0.12 -14.43
N ILE A 51 -12.82 -0.88 -14.09
CA ILE A 51 -12.70 -1.53 -12.78
C ILE A 51 -12.54 -0.48 -11.68
N ASP A 52 -11.73 0.56 -11.89
CA ASP A 52 -11.58 1.66 -10.92
C ASP A 52 -12.92 2.34 -10.62
N THR A 53 -13.75 2.55 -11.65
CA THR A 53 -15.09 3.12 -11.51
C THR A 53 -16.02 2.19 -10.73
N ALA A 54 -16.01 0.89 -11.05
CA ALA A 54 -16.82 -0.11 -10.33
C ALA A 54 -16.44 -0.21 -8.85
N LEU A 55 -15.14 -0.22 -8.54
CA LEU A 55 -14.65 -0.22 -7.15
C LEU A 55 -15.10 1.02 -6.38
N ARG A 56 -15.06 2.21 -6.98
CA ARG A 56 -15.55 3.46 -6.37
C ARG A 56 -17.05 3.42 -6.11
N GLN A 57 -17.82 2.87 -7.04
CA GLN A 57 -19.27 2.72 -6.87
C GLN A 57 -19.60 1.78 -5.70
N LEU A 58 -18.87 0.67 -5.57
CA LEU A 58 -19.05 -0.26 -4.44
C LEU A 58 -18.71 0.39 -3.09
N ILE A 59 -17.66 1.21 -3.02
CA ILE A 59 -17.33 1.99 -1.82
C ILE A 59 -18.44 2.99 -1.48
N LYS A 60 -18.96 3.70 -2.48
CA LYS A 60 -20.01 4.71 -2.28
C LYS A 60 -21.34 4.09 -1.86
N ALA A 61 -21.63 2.85 -2.28
CA ALA A 61 -22.87 2.14 -1.95
C ALA A 61 -22.91 1.66 -0.49
N ASP A 62 -21.76 1.59 0.20
CA ASP A 62 -21.68 1.18 1.60
C ASP A 62 -21.14 2.33 2.46
N PRO A 63 -21.98 3.00 3.28
CA PRO A 63 -21.58 4.12 4.11
C PRO A 63 -20.43 3.80 5.09
N ALA A 64 -20.36 2.56 5.60
CA ALA A 64 -19.29 2.13 6.50
C ALA A 64 -17.94 2.03 5.75
N LEU A 65 -17.95 1.45 4.54
CA LEU A 65 -16.76 1.41 3.69
C LEU A 65 -16.36 2.81 3.22
N GLN A 66 -17.33 3.66 2.89
CA GLN A 66 -17.08 5.05 2.50
C GLN A 66 -16.38 5.82 3.62
N ARG A 67 -16.85 5.71 4.87
CA ARG A 67 -16.22 6.36 6.04
C ARG A 67 -14.80 5.83 6.25
N ARG A 68 -14.60 4.53 6.20
CA ARG A 68 -13.27 3.92 6.33
C ARG A 68 -12.32 4.38 5.21
N CYS A 69 -12.81 4.47 3.98
CA CYS A 69 -12.04 4.97 2.85
C CYS A 69 -11.64 6.44 3.04
N ALA A 70 -12.56 7.30 3.52
CA ALA A 70 -12.28 8.71 3.81
C ALA A 70 -11.18 8.85 4.88
N ILE A 71 -11.24 8.07 5.96
CA ILE A 71 -10.20 8.04 7.00
C ILE A 71 -8.84 7.68 6.39
N LEU A 72 -8.76 6.67 5.54
CA LEU A 72 -7.49 6.28 4.91
C LEU A 72 -6.98 7.35 3.94
N CYS A 73 -7.86 7.96 3.15
CA CYS A 73 -7.51 9.02 2.20
C CYS A 73 -7.04 10.31 2.87
N SER A 74 -7.40 10.55 4.14
CA SER A 74 -6.90 11.68 4.90
C SER A 74 -5.39 11.61 5.19
N ILE A 75 -4.80 10.40 5.12
CA ILE A 75 -3.37 10.20 5.39
C ILE A 75 -2.55 10.72 4.19
N PRO A 76 -1.63 11.69 4.37
CA PRO A 76 -0.77 12.16 3.28
C PRO A 76 0.02 11.02 2.62
N GLY A 77 -0.19 10.85 1.33
CA GLY A 77 0.41 9.78 0.53
C GLY A 77 -0.53 8.60 0.24
N VAL A 78 -1.69 8.53 0.86
CA VAL A 78 -2.69 7.48 0.61
C VAL A 78 -3.78 8.03 -0.31
N GLY A 79 -3.77 7.63 -1.57
CA GLY A 79 -4.84 7.94 -2.52
C GLY A 79 -5.99 6.93 -2.45
N GLU A 80 -7.10 7.26 -3.08
CA GLU A 80 -8.34 6.46 -3.07
C GLU A 80 -8.13 4.99 -3.47
N LEU A 81 -7.42 4.74 -4.56
CA LEU A 81 -7.14 3.35 -5.01
C LEU A 81 -6.28 2.56 -4.01
N THR A 82 -5.40 3.25 -3.28
CA THR A 82 -4.62 2.63 -2.21
C THR A 82 -5.52 2.32 -1.02
N ALA A 83 -6.39 3.25 -0.62
CA ALA A 83 -7.36 3.04 0.45
C ALA A 83 -8.26 1.84 0.14
N ILE A 84 -8.78 1.74 -1.09
CA ILE A 84 -9.57 0.60 -1.54
C ILE A 84 -8.75 -0.69 -1.45
N ALA A 85 -7.51 -0.70 -1.93
CA ALA A 85 -6.64 -1.86 -1.86
C ALA A 85 -6.38 -2.30 -0.41
N LEU A 86 -6.16 -1.35 0.52
CA LEU A 86 -6.01 -1.64 1.95
C LEU A 86 -7.26 -2.29 2.53
N LEU A 87 -8.45 -1.76 2.24
CA LEU A 87 -9.72 -2.28 2.74
C LEU A 87 -10.05 -3.67 2.18
N VAL A 88 -9.71 -3.93 0.92
CA VAL A 88 -9.94 -5.23 0.27
C VAL A 88 -8.95 -6.28 0.73
N GLU A 89 -7.66 -5.92 0.81
CA GLU A 89 -6.60 -6.87 1.16
C GLU A 89 -6.50 -7.10 2.68
N MET A 90 -7.00 -6.17 3.49
CA MET A 90 -6.98 -6.25 4.96
C MET A 90 -8.30 -5.70 5.55
N PRO A 91 -9.43 -6.41 5.37
CA PRO A 91 -10.73 -5.97 5.89
C PRO A 91 -10.75 -5.81 7.41
N GLU A 92 -9.92 -6.59 8.12
CA GLU A 92 -9.71 -6.54 9.58
C GLU A 92 -8.88 -5.34 10.07
N LEU A 93 -8.38 -4.48 9.17
CA LEU A 93 -7.61 -3.28 9.54
C LEU A 93 -8.48 -2.37 10.43
N GLY A 94 -7.91 -1.87 11.50
CA GLY A 94 -8.63 -1.12 12.55
C GLY A 94 -9.05 -1.98 13.75
N GLN A 95 -9.05 -3.32 13.62
CA GLN A 95 -9.36 -4.24 14.72
C GLN A 95 -8.12 -4.98 15.24
N LEU A 96 -7.00 -4.86 14.54
CA LEU A 96 -5.76 -5.56 14.85
C LEU A 96 -4.86 -4.78 15.81
N THR A 97 -4.01 -5.50 16.56
CA THR A 97 -2.85 -4.86 17.18
C THR A 97 -1.87 -4.39 16.09
N ASN A 98 -1.09 -3.37 16.39
CA ASN A 98 -0.11 -2.82 15.42
C ASN A 98 0.94 -3.86 15.01
N SER A 99 1.31 -4.75 15.91
CA SER A 99 2.23 -5.87 15.64
C SER A 99 1.61 -6.88 14.68
N CYS A 100 0.35 -7.26 14.93
CA CYS A 100 -0.39 -8.21 14.11
C CYS A 100 -0.60 -7.66 12.67
N ALA A 101 -1.01 -6.40 12.54
CA ALA A 101 -1.17 -5.74 11.24
C ALA A 101 0.14 -5.75 10.45
N ALA A 102 1.27 -5.41 11.08
CA ALA A 102 2.58 -5.43 10.43
C ALA A 102 3.02 -6.85 10.03
N SER A 103 2.73 -7.86 10.85
CA SER A 103 3.05 -9.26 10.58
C SER A 103 2.24 -9.81 9.40
N LEU A 104 0.91 -9.60 9.41
CA LEU A 104 0.01 -10.02 8.32
C LEU A 104 0.38 -9.38 6.98
N ALA A 105 0.83 -8.13 6.99
CA ALA A 105 1.35 -7.46 5.80
C ALA A 105 2.73 -7.99 5.36
N GLY A 106 3.41 -8.81 6.18
CA GLY A 106 4.78 -9.24 5.95
C GLY A 106 5.79 -8.08 6.03
N LEU A 107 5.49 -7.06 6.83
CA LEU A 107 6.36 -5.90 7.09
C LEU A 107 7.06 -5.98 8.45
N ALA A 108 6.82 -7.04 9.23
CA ALA A 108 7.57 -7.34 10.43
C ALA A 108 8.90 -8.02 10.04
N PRO A 109 10.07 -7.51 10.51
CA PRO A 109 11.35 -8.15 10.25
C PRO A 109 11.41 -9.51 10.94
N VAL A 110 11.70 -10.55 10.17
CA VAL A 110 11.90 -11.91 10.67
C VAL A 110 13.40 -12.15 10.83
N ALA A 111 13.81 -12.71 11.97
CA ALA A 111 15.16 -13.16 12.18
C ALA A 111 15.49 -14.34 11.26
N CYS A 112 16.71 -14.38 10.77
CA CYS A 112 17.25 -15.49 9.98
C CYS A 112 18.50 -16.03 10.71
N ASP A 113 18.33 -16.35 12.00
CA ASP A 113 19.42 -16.83 12.82
C ASP A 113 19.47 -18.37 12.73
N SER A 114 20.67 -18.94 12.56
CA SER A 114 20.91 -20.38 12.54
C SER A 114 22.18 -20.71 13.32
N GLY A 115 22.04 -21.45 14.42
CA GLY A 115 23.16 -21.77 15.31
C GLY A 115 23.87 -20.51 15.83
N GLN A 116 25.18 -20.42 15.62
CA GLN A 116 25.98 -19.25 16.01
C GLN A 116 25.89 -18.09 15.00
N HIS A 117 25.27 -18.28 13.84
CA HIS A 117 25.18 -17.25 12.79
C HIS A 117 23.96 -16.35 13.03
N ARG A 118 24.22 -15.08 13.35
CA ARG A 118 23.19 -14.02 13.40
C ARG A 118 23.01 -13.40 12.02
N GLY A 119 21.97 -13.84 11.31
CA GLY A 119 21.64 -13.34 9.98
C GLY A 119 21.00 -11.94 9.98
N LYS A 120 21.05 -11.25 8.83
CA LYS A 120 20.35 -9.98 8.65
C LYS A 120 18.84 -10.23 8.66
N ARG A 121 18.10 -9.49 9.51
CA ARG A 121 16.63 -9.54 9.53
C ARG A 121 16.07 -9.10 8.19
N ARG A 122 15.10 -9.86 7.66
CA ARG A 122 14.45 -9.58 6.38
C ARG A 122 12.92 -9.66 6.54
N ILE A 123 12.21 -8.88 5.73
CA ILE A 123 10.77 -9.04 5.58
C ILE A 123 10.48 -10.26 4.71
N ARG A 124 9.53 -11.14 5.12
CA ARG A 124 9.09 -12.30 4.34
C ARG A 124 7.66 -12.70 4.71
N GLY A 125 7.02 -13.48 3.86
CA GLY A 125 5.65 -13.95 4.09
C GLY A 125 4.62 -12.82 4.00
N GLY A 126 3.47 -13.02 4.61
CA GLY A 126 2.36 -12.09 4.63
C GLY A 126 1.73 -11.80 3.26
N ARG A 127 0.86 -10.81 3.20
CA ARG A 127 0.07 -10.45 2.01
C ARG A 127 0.91 -9.61 1.04
N ALA A 128 1.48 -10.25 0.03
CA ALA A 128 2.35 -9.59 -0.95
C ALA A 128 1.66 -8.44 -1.69
N MET A 129 0.36 -8.60 -2.00
CA MET A 129 -0.46 -7.59 -2.68
C MET A 129 -0.55 -6.30 -1.86
N LEU A 130 -0.72 -6.43 -0.54
CA LEU A 130 -0.74 -5.30 0.39
C LEU A 130 0.60 -4.55 0.41
N ARG A 131 1.72 -5.27 0.42
CA ARG A 131 3.05 -4.63 0.34
C ARG A 131 3.25 -3.85 -0.95
N GLN A 132 2.80 -4.40 -2.09
CA GLN A 132 2.86 -3.70 -3.38
C GLN A 132 2.00 -2.43 -3.36
N ALA A 133 0.79 -2.50 -2.79
CA ALA A 133 -0.10 -1.34 -2.66
C ALA A 133 0.48 -0.24 -1.77
N LEU A 134 1.28 -0.59 -0.75
CA LEU A 134 1.89 0.36 0.19
C LEU A 134 3.18 1.02 -0.31
N TYR A 135 3.82 0.48 -1.34
CA TYR A 135 5.15 0.96 -1.78
C TYR A 135 5.12 2.40 -2.28
N MET A 136 4.27 2.73 -3.24
CA MET A 136 4.16 4.09 -3.77
C MET A 136 3.61 5.09 -2.74
N PRO A 137 2.56 4.77 -1.97
CA PRO A 137 2.14 5.60 -0.85
C PRO A 137 3.24 5.92 0.16
N ALA A 138 4.09 4.94 0.49
CA ALA A 138 5.21 5.16 1.39
C ALA A 138 6.27 6.11 0.82
N LEU A 139 6.55 6.05 -0.50
CA LEU A 139 7.41 7.01 -1.19
C LEU A 139 6.85 8.44 -1.11
N VAL A 140 5.55 8.60 -1.36
CA VAL A 140 4.88 9.89 -1.28
C VAL A 140 4.85 10.39 0.17
N ALA A 141 4.48 9.52 1.12
CA ALA A 141 4.42 9.87 2.53
C ALA A 141 5.81 10.24 3.11
N ALA A 142 6.89 9.61 2.65
CA ALA A 142 8.26 9.96 3.03
C ALA A 142 8.66 11.39 2.57
N ARG A 143 7.91 12.00 1.64
CA ARG A 143 8.15 13.38 1.17
C ARG A 143 7.18 14.39 1.76
N PHE A 144 5.91 14.00 1.94
CA PHE A 144 4.82 14.94 2.22
C PHE A 144 4.15 14.74 3.59
N ASN A 145 4.41 13.64 4.29
CA ASN A 145 3.96 13.46 5.66
C ASN A 145 5.10 13.84 6.61
N PRO A 146 4.97 14.90 7.44
CA PRO A 146 6.08 15.42 8.24
C PRO A 146 6.70 14.37 9.17
N ASP A 147 5.87 13.55 9.84
CA ASP A 147 6.32 12.53 10.78
C ASP A 147 7.08 11.40 10.08
N LEU A 148 6.59 10.98 8.92
CA LEU A 148 7.20 9.91 8.13
C LEU A 148 8.44 10.40 7.37
N GLN A 149 8.47 11.67 6.95
CA GLN A 149 9.64 12.32 6.35
C GLN A 149 10.81 12.38 7.36
N ALA A 150 10.54 12.88 8.57
CA ALA A 150 11.54 12.93 9.63
C ALA A 150 12.10 11.54 9.95
N LYS A 151 11.21 10.54 10.05
CA LYS A 151 11.62 9.15 10.29
C LYS A 151 12.44 8.56 9.15
N TYR A 152 12.07 8.84 7.90
CA TYR A 152 12.81 8.38 6.73
C TYR A 152 14.22 8.97 6.70
N ALA A 153 14.34 10.30 6.89
CA ALA A 153 15.62 10.99 6.95
C ALA A 153 16.52 10.43 8.08
N ALA A 154 15.99 10.24 9.29
CA ALA A 154 16.72 9.68 10.41
C ALA A 154 17.26 8.26 10.11
N LEU A 155 16.52 7.43 9.38
CA LEU A 155 16.97 6.09 9.00
C LEU A 155 18.12 6.15 7.96
N LEU A 156 18.05 7.07 7.02
CA LEU A 156 19.15 7.27 6.03
C LEU A 156 20.41 7.81 6.70
N THR A 157 20.30 8.79 7.59
CA THR A 157 21.42 9.32 8.37
C THR A 157 22.06 8.22 9.24
N ALA A 158 21.25 7.29 9.77
CA ALA A 158 21.75 6.12 10.50
C ALA A 158 22.36 5.04 9.58
N GLY A 159 22.63 5.33 8.31
CA GLY A 159 23.29 4.44 7.35
C GLY A 159 22.40 3.28 6.84
N LYS A 160 21.08 3.33 7.02
CA LYS A 160 20.20 2.28 6.51
C LYS A 160 20.01 2.42 4.98
N PRO A 161 20.08 1.33 4.20
CA PRO A 161 19.77 1.38 2.77
C PRO A 161 18.37 1.94 2.50
N ALA A 162 18.21 2.73 1.44
CA ALA A 162 16.95 3.40 1.10
C ALA A 162 15.73 2.45 1.03
N LYS A 163 15.92 1.24 0.47
CA LYS A 163 14.85 0.22 0.44
C LYS A 163 14.44 -0.27 1.84
N VAL A 164 15.39 -0.38 2.76
CA VAL A 164 15.12 -0.77 4.16
C VAL A 164 14.39 0.37 4.88
N ALA A 165 14.84 1.60 4.72
CA ALA A 165 14.18 2.79 5.25
C ALA A 165 12.74 2.90 4.73
N LEU A 166 12.53 2.71 3.42
CA LEU A 166 11.19 2.74 2.82
C LEU A 166 10.28 1.63 3.37
N THR A 167 10.81 0.42 3.57
CA THR A 167 10.05 -0.67 4.21
C THR A 167 9.59 -0.30 5.63
N ALA A 168 10.43 0.40 6.39
CA ALA A 168 10.06 0.90 7.71
C ALA A 168 8.95 1.97 7.62
N ILE A 169 8.96 2.83 6.59
CA ILE A 169 7.88 3.79 6.32
C ILE A 169 6.58 3.07 5.93
N MET A 170 6.64 2.05 5.07
CA MET A 170 5.46 1.21 4.74
C MET A 170 4.81 0.63 6.01
N ARG A 171 5.62 0.09 6.92
CA ARG A 171 5.14 -0.43 8.21
C ARG A 171 4.50 0.68 9.06
N LYS A 172 5.14 1.84 9.17
CA LYS A 172 4.62 3.00 9.91
C LYS A 172 3.31 3.49 9.32
N LEU A 173 3.21 3.57 8.00
CA LEU A 173 2.01 3.98 7.28
C LEU A 173 0.84 3.01 7.56
N LEU A 174 1.09 1.69 7.52
CA LEU A 174 0.08 0.69 7.85
C LEU A 174 -0.37 0.76 9.30
N VAL A 175 0.56 0.94 10.24
CA VAL A 175 0.25 1.10 11.66
C VAL A 175 -0.57 2.37 11.89
N LEU A 176 -0.24 3.47 11.24
CA LEU A 176 -1.03 4.71 11.28
C LEU A 176 -2.45 4.49 10.75
N ALA A 177 -2.59 3.85 9.60
CA ALA A 177 -3.88 3.49 9.01
C ALA A 177 -4.71 2.62 9.96
N ASN A 178 -4.11 1.61 10.59
CA ASN A 178 -4.76 0.75 11.57
C ASN A 178 -5.25 1.54 12.80
N THR A 179 -4.42 2.44 13.31
CA THR A 179 -4.76 3.27 14.48
C THR A 179 -5.91 4.23 14.16
N LEU A 180 -5.87 4.94 13.03
CA LEU A 180 -6.91 5.90 12.64
C LEU A 180 -8.26 5.22 12.40
N LEU A 181 -8.26 4.04 11.76
CA LEU A 181 -9.49 3.26 11.57
C LEU A 181 -10.06 2.75 12.90
N ARG A 182 -9.21 2.33 13.85
CA ARG A 182 -9.65 1.91 15.18
C ARG A 182 -10.26 3.06 15.99
N GLU A 183 -9.68 4.25 15.85
CA GLU A 183 -10.15 5.46 16.54
C GLU A 183 -11.32 6.15 15.80
N GLY A 184 -11.64 5.72 14.57
CA GLY A 184 -12.72 6.29 13.76
C GLY A 184 -12.49 7.73 13.33
N ARG A 185 -11.24 8.23 13.38
CA ARG A 185 -10.87 9.61 13.07
C ARG A 185 -10.00 9.76 11.84
N GLU A 186 -10.05 10.93 11.25
CA GLU A 186 -9.17 11.32 10.15
C GLU A 186 -7.78 11.74 10.68
N TRP A 187 -6.79 11.67 9.78
CA TRP A 187 -5.46 12.17 10.08
C TRP A 187 -5.48 13.70 10.20
N SER A 188 -4.78 14.20 11.20
CA SER A 188 -4.54 15.64 11.35
C SER A 188 -3.10 15.88 11.80
N ARG A 189 -2.52 17.00 11.37
CA ARG A 189 -1.12 17.35 11.69
C ARG A 189 -0.88 17.59 13.19
N HIS A 190 -1.93 17.93 13.93
CA HIS A 190 -1.89 18.33 15.33
C HIS A 190 -2.64 17.37 16.26
N ALA A 191 -2.89 16.13 15.82
CA ALA A 191 -3.51 15.16 16.72
C ALA A 191 -2.55 14.86 17.88
N PRO A 192 -3.01 14.90 19.15
CA PRO A 192 -2.16 14.61 20.28
C PRO A 192 -1.61 13.19 20.14
N SER A 193 -0.30 13.05 20.32
CA SER A 193 0.32 11.75 20.56
C SER A 193 -0.47 11.08 21.68
N ALA A 194 -1.12 9.95 21.38
CA ALA A 194 -1.75 9.14 22.42
C ALA A 194 -0.67 8.81 23.44
N ALA A 195 -0.87 9.30 24.68
CA ALA A 195 -0.01 8.93 25.80
C ALA A 195 0.07 7.39 25.90
N PRO A 196 1.23 6.82 26.18
CA PRO A 196 1.34 5.38 26.36
C PRO A 196 0.40 4.98 27.51
N ALA A 197 -0.50 4.04 27.22
CA ALA A 197 -1.30 3.42 28.27
C ALA A 197 -0.32 2.86 29.33
N ARG A 198 -0.38 3.40 30.54
CA ARG A 198 0.33 2.85 31.69
C ARG A 198 -0.28 1.47 31.94
N CYS A 199 0.49 0.42 31.75
CA CYS A 199 0.18 -0.87 32.29
C CYS A 199 0.22 -0.74 33.84
N SER A 200 -0.93 -0.94 34.46
CA SER A 200 -1.06 -1.24 35.88
C SER A 200 -1.03 -2.74 36.03
#